data_9bf6fceccb20c4c8470110a3467ff89a
#
_entry.id   9bf6fceccb20c4c8470110a3467ff89a
#
_cell.length_a   1.000
_cell.length_b   1.000
_cell.length_c   1.000
_cell.angle_alpha   90.00
_cell.angle_beta   90.00
_cell.angle_gamma   90.00
#
_symmetry.space_group_name_H-M   'P 1'
#
loop_
_entity.id
_entity.type
_entity.pdbx_description
1 polymer ?
#
loop_
_entity_poly.entity_id
_entity_poly.type
_entity_poly.pdbx_seq_one_letter_code
_entity_poly.pdbx_strand_id
1 'polypeptide(L)'
;MQSTWLLYFCLPLVAAVSNCSYTPCDDCTIRATPSELANISLRFYTGTTLDNYVEELVGNAVNLLNYLNSSKPTLLYISGWTETPESNSVISVLGGYLKRNDHNVILANYEDIATRSYPFAALSVPGVGYTLAQAFNELVENALDSSTLHVVSHSLGSQISGFFGKCASFSVPRITGLDPAGPGFNLLIENLGSGDAEFIDIIHTDAGVYGTIISSGDVNFFPNGGTRLQPGCNLSVPFSDDDFCSHHRSWQYFTESLESEDAFVGRECSSYSNFTLGLCDSNTTIVMGFATPTTASGEFYLQTNGASPYGRKNAGLTYDSSI
;
A
#
# COMPACT_ATOMS: atom_id res chain seq x y z
N MET A 1 55.14 -22.46 21.82
CA MET A 1 53.95 -21.89 22.45
C MET A 1 53.45 -20.77 21.59
N GLN A 2 52.51 -21.04 20.71
CA GLN A 2 51.87 -20.04 19.86
C GLN A 2 50.51 -19.72 20.46
N SER A 3 50.32 -18.51 20.94
CA SER A 3 49.03 -18.01 21.44
C SER A 3 48.25 -17.39 20.29
N THR A 4 47.17 -18.07 19.90
CA THR A 4 46.16 -17.61 18.97
C THR A 4 45.22 -16.64 19.68
N TRP A 5 45.23 -15.36 19.26
CA TRP A 5 44.27 -14.37 19.68
C TRP A 5 42.99 -14.51 18.81
N LEU A 6 41.91 -14.99 19.40
CA LEU A 6 40.57 -14.90 18.82
C LEU A 6 40.02 -13.46 19.00
N LEU A 7 39.99 -12.72 17.92
CA LEU A 7 39.24 -11.44 17.84
C LEU A 7 37.77 -11.73 17.73
N TYR A 8 37.03 -11.56 18.83
CA TYR A 8 35.55 -11.47 18.82
C TYR A 8 35.17 -10.12 18.21
N PHE A 9 34.68 -10.13 16.97
CA PHE A 9 33.96 -9.01 16.40
C PHE A 9 32.57 -8.93 17.06
N CYS A 10 32.43 -8.10 18.07
CA CYS A 10 31.11 -7.61 18.48
C CYS A 10 30.61 -6.68 17.35
N LEU A 11 29.76 -7.19 16.49
CA LEU A 11 28.89 -6.36 15.65
C LEU A 11 27.92 -5.64 16.61
N PRO A 12 27.85 -4.30 16.61
CA PRO A 12 26.80 -3.62 17.33
C PRO A 12 25.47 -4.04 16.70
N LEU A 13 24.56 -4.65 17.47
CA LEU A 13 23.15 -4.62 17.14
C LEU A 13 22.76 -3.13 17.07
N VAL A 14 22.62 -2.62 15.87
CA VAL A 14 21.91 -1.36 15.65
C VAL A 14 20.46 -1.67 15.98
N ALA A 15 20.06 -1.38 17.21
CA ALA A 15 18.66 -1.32 17.56
C ALA A 15 18.04 -0.29 16.60
N ALA A 16 17.14 -0.73 15.74
CA ALA A 16 16.34 0.17 14.94
C ALA A 16 15.64 1.11 15.92
N VAL A 17 15.99 2.39 15.87
CA VAL A 17 15.26 3.44 16.62
C VAL A 17 13.90 3.50 15.92
N SER A 18 12.87 2.93 16.51
CA SER A 18 11.52 3.03 15.97
C SER A 18 11.12 4.51 15.98
N ASN A 19 10.91 5.09 14.81
CA ASN A 19 10.38 6.45 14.63
C ASN A 19 8.86 6.52 14.94
N CYS A 20 8.34 5.57 15.69
CA CYS A 20 6.93 5.49 16.06
C CYS A 20 6.56 6.64 16.99
N SER A 21 5.73 7.56 16.52
CA SER A 21 5.31 8.77 17.23
C SER A 21 3.81 8.81 17.50
N TYR A 22 3.23 7.73 18.02
CA TYR A 22 1.82 7.73 18.42
C TYR A 22 1.68 7.96 19.93
N THR A 23 0.84 8.94 20.31
CA THR A 23 0.44 9.18 21.71
C THR A 23 -1.06 8.92 21.84
N PRO A 24 -1.51 7.98 22.67
CA PRO A 24 -2.92 7.73 22.95
C PRO A 24 -3.63 8.98 23.49
N CYS A 25 -4.93 9.09 23.25
CA CYS A 25 -5.76 10.17 23.74
C CYS A 25 -7.16 9.63 24.09
N ASP A 26 -7.44 9.50 25.38
CA ASP A 26 -8.66 8.86 25.87
C ASP A 26 -9.93 9.71 25.67
N ASP A 27 -9.79 11.05 25.71
CA ASP A 27 -10.90 12.00 25.63
C ASP A 27 -10.95 12.74 24.27
N CYS A 28 -10.30 12.22 23.23
CA CYS A 28 -10.28 12.88 21.92
C CYS A 28 -11.61 12.76 21.20
N THR A 29 -12.12 13.91 20.71
CA THR A 29 -13.32 13.97 19.85
C THR A 29 -12.98 14.13 18.37
N ILE A 30 -11.70 14.42 18.05
CA ILE A 30 -11.25 14.72 16.69
C ILE A 30 -10.52 13.56 16.01
N ARG A 31 -10.17 12.50 16.75
CA ARG A 31 -9.53 11.28 16.28
C ARG A 31 -9.96 10.09 17.13
N ALA A 32 -9.68 8.88 16.65
CA ALA A 32 -10.04 7.65 17.34
C ALA A 32 -9.36 7.53 18.72
N THR A 33 -10.15 7.15 19.69
CA THR A 33 -9.74 6.84 21.06
C THR A 33 -9.14 5.42 21.13
N PRO A 34 -8.39 5.07 22.18
CA PRO A 34 -7.89 3.69 22.39
C PRO A 34 -8.98 2.63 22.36
N SER A 35 -10.19 2.92 22.86
CA SER A 35 -11.32 2.00 22.82
C SER A 35 -11.87 1.77 21.41
N GLU A 36 -11.93 2.82 20.58
CA GLU A 36 -12.30 2.68 19.16
C GLU A 36 -11.22 1.93 18.37
N LEU A 37 -9.94 2.18 18.64
CA LEU A 37 -8.82 1.47 18.02
C LEU A 37 -8.81 -0.02 18.38
N ALA A 38 -9.22 -0.38 19.59
CA ALA A 38 -9.31 -1.79 20.04
C ALA A 38 -10.42 -2.57 19.29
N ASN A 39 -11.37 -1.90 18.64
CA ASN A 39 -12.41 -2.52 17.81
C ASN A 39 -11.93 -2.85 16.37
N ILE A 40 -10.74 -2.41 15.99
CA ILE A 40 -10.13 -2.81 14.71
C ILE A 40 -9.99 -4.33 14.71
N SER A 41 -10.31 -4.96 13.57
CA SER A 41 -10.17 -6.40 13.39
C SER A 41 -9.28 -6.74 12.19
N LEU A 42 -8.77 -7.96 12.20
CA LEU A 42 -8.05 -8.58 11.09
C LEU A 42 -8.92 -9.72 10.54
N ARG A 43 -9.32 -9.61 9.28
CA ARG A 43 -10.09 -10.65 8.59
C ARG A 43 -9.15 -11.48 7.74
N PHE A 44 -8.95 -12.75 8.13
CA PHE A 44 -8.15 -13.72 7.39
C PHE A 44 -9.05 -14.58 6.50
N TYR A 45 -8.74 -14.64 5.21
CA TYR A 45 -9.51 -15.42 4.24
C TYR A 45 -8.98 -16.85 4.18
N THR A 46 -9.84 -17.83 4.56
CA THR A 46 -9.46 -19.25 4.70
C THR A 46 -9.64 -20.07 3.43
N GLY A 47 -10.21 -19.48 2.36
CA GLY A 47 -10.51 -20.15 1.10
C GLY A 47 -10.04 -19.34 -0.11
N THR A 48 -10.63 -19.65 -1.26
CA THR A 48 -10.38 -18.97 -2.54
C THR A 48 -11.47 -17.96 -2.90
N THR A 49 -12.41 -17.71 -1.98
CA THR A 49 -13.52 -16.76 -2.14
C THR A 49 -13.62 -15.84 -0.93
N LEU A 50 -14.23 -14.68 -1.13
CA LEU A 50 -14.40 -13.67 -0.08
C LEU A 50 -15.41 -14.06 1.02
N ASP A 51 -16.24 -15.08 0.79
CA ASP A 51 -17.24 -15.53 1.77
C ASP A 51 -16.66 -16.37 2.90
N ASN A 52 -15.43 -16.88 2.74
CA ASN A 52 -14.81 -17.79 3.70
C ASN A 52 -13.67 -17.08 4.42
N TYR A 53 -13.96 -16.58 5.60
CA TYR A 53 -12.98 -15.91 6.45
C TYR A 53 -13.19 -16.19 7.94
N VAL A 54 -12.15 -15.93 8.72
CA VAL A 54 -12.21 -15.73 10.18
C VAL A 54 -11.79 -14.31 10.49
N GLU A 55 -12.42 -13.72 11.49
CA GLU A 55 -12.16 -12.34 11.87
C GLU A 55 -11.89 -12.25 13.36
N GLU A 56 -10.79 -11.62 13.72
CA GLU A 56 -10.35 -11.44 15.11
C GLU A 56 -10.07 -9.97 15.38
N LEU A 57 -10.45 -9.51 16.57
CA LEU A 57 -10.00 -8.18 17.02
C LEU A 57 -8.47 -8.16 17.12
N VAL A 58 -7.87 -7.00 16.91
CA VAL A 58 -6.41 -6.80 16.96
C VAL A 58 -5.78 -7.33 18.26
N GLY A 59 -6.47 -7.21 19.40
CA GLY A 59 -6.02 -7.77 20.67
C GLY A 59 -6.04 -9.31 20.76
N ASN A 60 -6.62 -9.98 19.77
CA ASN A 60 -6.68 -11.44 19.67
C ASN A 60 -6.06 -11.96 18.36
N ALA A 61 -5.30 -11.13 17.66
CA ALA A 61 -4.75 -11.44 16.33
C ALA A 61 -3.97 -12.75 16.27
N VAL A 62 -3.32 -13.15 17.37
CA VAL A 62 -2.57 -14.41 17.49
C VAL A 62 -3.44 -15.64 17.16
N ASN A 63 -4.75 -15.60 17.37
CA ASN A 63 -5.65 -16.69 16.99
C ASN A 63 -5.63 -16.99 15.48
N LEU A 64 -5.31 -16.00 14.64
CA LEU A 64 -5.22 -16.18 13.19
C LEU A 64 -4.08 -17.11 12.77
N LEU A 65 -3.05 -17.30 13.60
CA LEU A 65 -1.95 -18.23 13.33
C LEU A 65 -2.42 -19.66 13.11
N ASN A 66 -3.57 -20.05 13.69
CA ASN A 66 -4.16 -21.37 13.47
C ASN A 66 -4.61 -21.63 12.04
N TYR A 67 -4.76 -20.59 11.22
CA TYR A 67 -5.26 -20.65 9.85
C TYR A 67 -4.18 -20.33 8.82
N LEU A 68 -3.10 -19.67 9.23
CA LEU A 68 -1.99 -19.30 8.36
C LEU A 68 -1.24 -20.52 7.81
N ASN A 69 -0.92 -20.47 6.52
CA ASN A 69 -0.03 -21.44 5.89
C ASN A 69 1.40 -20.87 5.89
N SER A 70 2.29 -21.45 6.71
CA SER A 70 3.67 -20.98 6.85
C SER A 70 4.53 -21.12 5.59
N SER A 71 4.05 -21.82 4.54
CA SER A 71 4.74 -21.93 3.26
C SER A 71 4.33 -20.84 2.26
N LYS A 72 3.34 -19.99 2.60
CA LYS A 72 2.85 -18.92 1.76
C LYS A 72 3.30 -17.56 2.29
N PRO A 73 3.70 -16.62 1.42
CA PRO A 73 3.86 -15.22 1.81
C PRO A 73 2.53 -14.65 2.33
N THR A 74 2.61 -13.56 3.09
CA THR A 74 1.44 -12.93 3.69
C THR A 74 1.17 -11.57 3.06
N LEU A 75 -0.07 -11.36 2.61
CA LEU A 75 -0.62 -10.06 2.25
C LEU A 75 -1.36 -9.46 3.45
N LEU A 76 -1.07 -8.19 3.76
CA LEU A 76 -1.95 -7.31 4.51
C LEU A 76 -2.51 -6.24 3.57
N TYR A 77 -3.84 -6.19 3.42
CA TYR A 77 -4.50 -5.11 2.69
C TYR A 77 -5.12 -4.09 3.63
N ILE A 78 -4.88 -2.78 3.37
CA ILE A 78 -5.44 -1.67 4.13
C ILE A 78 -6.18 -0.75 3.17
N SER A 79 -7.51 -0.70 3.30
CA SER A 79 -8.40 0.06 2.42
C SER A 79 -8.37 1.58 2.70
N GLY A 80 -9.06 2.36 1.87
CA GLY A 80 -9.11 3.82 1.95
C GLY A 80 -10.23 4.36 2.84
N TRP A 81 -10.38 5.70 2.80
CA TRP A 81 -11.49 6.40 3.43
C TRP A 81 -12.82 6.03 2.79
N THR A 82 -13.86 5.88 3.60
CA THR A 82 -15.22 5.38 3.26
C THR A 82 -15.29 3.93 2.78
N GLU A 83 -14.15 3.25 2.65
CA GLU A 83 -14.13 1.85 2.22
C GLU A 83 -14.43 0.90 3.36
N THR A 84 -15.20 -0.13 3.05
CA THR A 84 -15.59 -1.23 3.93
C THR A 84 -15.14 -2.56 3.32
N PRO A 85 -15.23 -3.69 4.02
CA PRO A 85 -14.91 -5.00 3.45
C PRO A 85 -15.66 -5.35 2.16
N GLU A 86 -16.82 -4.71 1.91
CA GLU A 86 -17.67 -4.90 0.73
C GLU A 86 -17.38 -3.90 -0.40
N SER A 87 -16.44 -2.98 -0.22
CA SER A 87 -16.08 -1.99 -1.25
C SER A 87 -15.37 -2.62 -2.45
N ASN A 88 -15.59 -2.06 -3.63
CA ASN A 88 -15.05 -2.59 -4.89
C ASN A 88 -13.52 -2.73 -4.90
N SER A 89 -12.80 -1.82 -4.26
CA SER A 89 -11.33 -1.89 -4.10
C SER A 89 -10.92 -3.14 -3.32
N VAL A 90 -11.58 -3.39 -2.17
CA VAL A 90 -11.32 -4.54 -1.29
C VAL A 90 -11.65 -5.84 -2.03
N ILE A 91 -12.86 -5.93 -2.60
CA ILE A 91 -13.32 -7.12 -3.36
C ILE A 91 -12.36 -7.43 -4.52
N SER A 92 -11.93 -6.41 -5.26
CA SER A 92 -11.09 -6.60 -6.45
C SER A 92 -9.68 -7.03 -6.10
N VAL A 93 -9.01 -6.30 -5.18
CA VAL A 93 -7.63 -6.60 -4.79
C VAL A 93 -7.55 -7.95 -4.09
N LEU A 94 -8.40 -8.17 -3.07
CA LEU A 94 -8.38 -9.46 -2.35
C LEU A 94 -8.84 -10.63 -3.24
N GLY A 95 -9.86 -10.40 -4.08
CA GLY A 95 -10.30 -11.41 -5.07
C GLY A 95 -9.19 -11.83 -6.02
N GLY A 96 -8.35 -10.88 -6.47
CA GLY A 96 -7.16 -11.17 -7.27
C GLY A 96 -6.16 -12.09 -6.55
N TYR A 97 -5.83 -11.78 -5.29
CA TYR A 97 -4.95 -12.63 -4.48
C TYR A 97 -5.56 -14.00 -4.17
N LEU A 98 -6.84 -14.06 -3.83
CA LEU A 98 -7.53 -15.32 -3.56
C LEU A 98 -7.59 -16.23 -4.80
N LYS A 99 -7.76 -15.65 -5.99
CA LYS A 99 -7.71 -16.37 -7.26
C LYS A 99 -6.31 -16.94 -7.54
N ARG A 100 -5.24 -16.21 -7.20
CA ARG A 100 -3.85 -16.70 -7.27
C ARG A 100 -3.61 -17.86 -6.29
N ASN A 101 -4.24 -17.81 -5.12
CA ASN A 101 -4.14 -18.82 -4.07
C ASN A 101 -2.70 -19.15 -3.62
N ASP A 102 -1.80 -18.20 -3.74
CA ASP A 102 -0.38 -18.32 -3.41
C ASP A 102 0.03 -17.50 -2.18
N HIS A 103 -0.92 -16.79 -1.53
CA HIS A 103 -0.71 -15.96 -0.35
C HIS A 103 -1.65 -16.33 0.80
N ASN A 104 -1.23 -16.05 2.04
CA ASN A 104 -2.12 -15.77 3.15
C ASN A 104 -2.70 -14.38 2.94
N VAL A 105 -4.02 -14.22 3.02
CA VAL A 105 -4.69 -12.96 2.70
C VAL A 105 -5.37 -12.41 3.94
N ILE A 106 -4.92 -11.23 4.40
CA ILE A 106 -5.45 -10.53 5.58
C ILE A 106 -5.94 -9.15 5.18
N LEU A 107 -7.14 -8.78 5.60
CA LEU A 107 -7.72 -7.44 5.52
C LEU A 107 -7.65 -6.78 6.91
N ALA A 108 -7.12 -5.56 6.98
CA ALA A 108 -7.32 -4.70 8.14
C ALA A 108 -8.71 -4.06 8.05
N ASN A 109 -9.62 -4.47 8.92
CA ASN A 109 -10.97 -3.92 8.99
C ASN A 109 -11.01 -2.83 10.08
N TYR A 110 -11.07 -1.58 9.65
CA TYR A 110 -11.20 -0.40 10.51
C TYR A 110 -12.37 0.49 10.06
N GLU A 111 -13.43 -0.11 9.51
CA GLU A 111 -14.56 0.58 8.87
C GLU A 111 -15.25 1.59 9.79
N ASP A 112 -15.34 1.32 11.09
CA ASP A 112 -15.91 2.25 12.09
C ASP A 112 -15.15 3.59 12.13
N ILE A 113 -13.88 3.61 11.73
CA ILE A 113 -13.04 4.82 11.64
C ILE A 113 -13.05 5.33 10.20
N ALA A 114 -12.89 4.45 9.22
CA ALA A 114 -12.81 4.79 7.80
C ALA A 114 -14.06 5.52 7.29
N THR A 115 -15.24 5.17 7.78
CA THR A 115 -16.53 5.75 7.35
C THR A 115 -16.90 7.05 8.06
N ARG A 116 -16.07 7.52 9.01
CA ARG A 116 -16.25 8.82 9.67
C ARG A 116 -15.85 9.97 8.74
N SER A 117 -16.06 11.20 9.18
CA SER A 117 -15.63 12.37 8.40
C SER A 117 -14.13 12.29 8.05
N TYR A 118 -13.74 12.76 6.87
CA TYR A 118 -12.34 12.69 6.43
C TYR A 118 -11.34 13.28 7.44
N PRO A 119 -11.58 14.47 8.04
CA PRO A 119 -10.66 15.00 9.04
C PRO A 119 -10.47 14.08 10.25
N PHE A 120 -11.55 13.42 10.72
CA PHE A 120 -11.47 12.45 11.81
C PHE A 120 -10.66 11.24 11.42
N ALA A 121 -10.95 10.66 10.26
CA ALA A 121 -10.25 9.48 9.75
C ALA A 121 -8.75 9.78 9.51
N ALA A 122 -8.42 10.92 8.89
CA ALA A 122 -7.05 11.34 8.63
C ALA A 122 -6.24 11.56 9.92
N LEU A 123 -6.84 12.21 10.94
CA LEU A 123 -6.18 12.39 12.24
C LEU A 123 -6.06 11.10 13.05
N SER A 124 -6.83 10.06 12.69
CA SER A 124 -6.77 8.73 13.32
C SER A 124 -5.69 7.82 12.69
N VAL A 125 -5.13 8.17 11.53
CA VAL A 125 -4.14 7.37 10.81
C VAL A 125 -2.97 6.90 11.69
N PRO A 126 -2.31 7.77 12.49
CA PRO A 126 -1.23 7.32 13.36
C PRO A 126 -1.66 6.25 14.36
N GLY A 127 -2.86 6.39 14.92
CA GLY A 127 -3.41 5.43 15.89
C GLY A 127 -3.76 4.09 15.25
N VAL A 128 -4.37 4.10 14.07
CA VAL A 128 -4.70 2.87 13.32
C VAL A 128 -3.42 2.14 12.92
N GLY A 129 -2.43 2.85 12.35
CA GLY A 129 -1.15 2.26 11.97
C GLY A 129 -0.39 1.66 13.15
N TYR A 130 -0.34 2.39 14.28
CA TYR A 130 0.25 1.88 15.52
C TYR A 130 -0.45 0.59 15.99
N THR A 131 -1.78 0.59 16.04
CA THR A 131 -2.58 -0.55 16.54
C THR A 131 -2.38 -1.79 15.66
N LEU A 132 -2.37 -1.62 14.34
CA LEU A 132 -2.07 -2.72 13.40
C LEU A 132 -0.63 -3.23 13.57
N ALA A 133 0.34 -2.33 13.77
CA ALA A 133 1.73 -2.72 14.03
C ALA A 133 1.86 -3.56 15.31
N GLN A 134 1.18 -3.17 16.40
CA GLN A 134 1.20 -3.98 17.64
C GLN A 134 0.63 -5.38 17.42
N ALA A 135 -0.50 -5.50 16.70
CA ALA A 135 -1.09 -6.81 16.38
C ALA A 135 -0.13 -7.67 15.54
N PHE A 136 0.57 -7.06 14.55
CA PHE A 136 1.54 -7.80 13.74
C PHE A 136 2.85 -8.10 14.49
N ASN A 137 3.29 -7.26 15.43
CA ASN A 137 4.40 -7.57 16.33
C ASN A 137 4.11 -8.85 17.12
N GLU A 138 2.91 -8.98 17.69
CA GLU A 138 2.48 -10.21 18.38
C GLU A 138 2.42 -11.42 17.43
N LEU A 139 1.90 -11.26 16.21
CA LEU A 139 1.88 -12.34 15.21
C LEU A 139 3.29 -12.83 14.88
N VAL A 140 4.24 -11.91 14.69
CA VAL A 140 5.65 -12.23 14.38
C VAL A 140 6.35 -12.88 15.55
N GLU A 141 6.15 -12.39 16.79
CA GLU A 141 6.67 -13.00 18.01
C GLU A 141 6.15 -14.44 18.20
N ASN A 142 4.96 -14.76 17.68
CA ASN A 142 4.32 -16.05 17.75
C ASN A 142 4.36 -16.87 16.46
N ALA A 143 5.35 -16.61 15.57
CA ALA A 143 5.72 -17.41 14.41
C ALA A 143 5.15 -17.01 13.04
N LEU A 144 4.56 -15.82 12.86
CA LEU A 144 4.37 -15.27 11.51
C LEU A 144 5.73 -14.95 10.91
N ASP A 145 5.99 -15.43 9.69
CA ASP A 145 7.19 -15.05 8.93
C ASP A 145 7.02 -13.64 8.35
N SER A 146 7.63 -12.64 9.01
CA SER A 146 7.59 -11.25 8.54
C SER A 146 8.41 -11.01 7.26
N SER A 147 9.37 -11.89 6.93
CA SER A 147 10.26 -11.71 5.77
C SER A 147 9.55 -11.79 4.43
N THR A 148 8.30 -12.27 4.42
CA THR A 148 7.46 -12.42 3.23
C THR A 148 6.21 -11.54 3.27
N LEU A 149 6.13 -10.60 4.23
CA LEU A 149 4.99 -9.72 4.36
C LEU A 149 4.98 -8.66 3.25
N HIS A 150 3.87 -8.59 2.50
CA HIS A 150 3.58 -7.52 1.56
C HIS A 150 2.36 -6.74 2.06
N VAL A 151 2.55 -5.45 2.35
CA VAL A 151 1.45 -4.55 2.68
C VAL A 151 1.02 -3.84 1.40
N VAL A 152 -0.22 -4.04 0.98
CA VAL A 152 -0.85 -3.32 -0.14
C VAL A 152 -1.93 -2.42 0.44
N SER A 153 -1.96 -1.17 0.02
CA SER A 153 -2.83 -0.20 0.66
C SER A 153 -3.33 0.86 -0.31
N HIS A 154 -4.58 1.30 -0.15
CA HIS A 154 -5.20 2.29 -1.01
C HIS A 154 -5.47 3.60 -0.25
N SER A 155 -5.20 4.75 -0.92
CA SER A 155 -5.63 6.06 -0.43
C SER A 155 -5.17 6.34 1.01
N LEU A 156 -6.13 6.57 1.94
CA LEU A 156 -5.86 6.76 3.38
C LEU A 156 -5.15 5.55 4.00
N GLY A 157 -5.47 4.33 3.54
CA GLY A 157 -4.79 3.10 3.95
C GLY A 157 -3.29 3.13 3.67
N SER A 158 -2.85 3.80 2.59
CA SER A 158 -1.42 3.95 2.31
C SER A 158 -0.72 4.83 3.34
N GLN A 159 -1.40 5.82 3.88
CA GLN A 159 -0.86 6.62 4.98
C GLN A 159 -0.82 5.82 6.29
N ILE A 160 -1.82 4.95 6.51
CA ILE A 160 -1.82 4.01 7.64
C ILE A 160 -0.64 3.04 7.54
N SER A 161 -0.34 2.52 6.33
CA SER A 161 0.77 1.58 6.13
C SER A 161 2.14 2.21 6.41
N GLY A 162 2.31 3.52 6.20
CA GLY A 162 3.50 4.25 6.63
C GLY A 162 3.68 4.22 8.16
N PHE A 163 2.63 4.54 8.92
CA PHE A 163 2.67 4.44 10.38
C PHE A 163 2.80 3.01 10.88
N PHE A 164 2.19 2.03 10.19
CA PHE A 164 2.42 0.62 10.45
C PHE A 164 3.90 0.28 10.35
N GLY A 165 4.57 0.66 9.27
CA GLY A 165 6.00 0.40 9.07
C GLY A 165 6.88 1.07 10.13
N LYS A 166 6.59 2.35 10.48
CA LYS A 166 7.32 3.08 11.54
C LYS A 166 7.17 2.42 12.93
N CYS A 167 6.04 1.77 13.20
CA CYS A 167 5.71 1.23 14.52
C CYS A 167 5.91 -0.30 14.63
N ALA A 168 6.18 -1.00 13.54
CA ALA A 168 6.53 -2.40 13.55
C ALA A 168 7.88 -2.62 14.25
N SER A 169 7.99 -3.71 15.02
CA SER A 169 9.24 -4.14 15.69
C SER A 169 10.18 -4.91 14.75
N PHE A 170 9.76 -5.12 13.52
CA PHE A 170 10.47 -5.81 12.45
C PHE A 170 10.51 -4.91 11.19
N SER A 171 11.44 -5.17 10.29
CA SER A 171 11.47 -4.50 9.00
C SER A 171 10.36 -5.05 8.10
N VAL A 172 9.49 -4.17 7.58
CA VAL A 172 8.46 -4.55 6.59
C VAL A 172 9.12 -4.70 5.23
N PRO A 173 9.10 -5.89 4.59
CA PRO A 173 9.84 -6.09 3.34
C PRO A 173 9.33 -5.23 2.18
N ARG A 174 7.98 -5.07 2.05
CA ARG A 174 7.39 -4.28 0.97
C ARG A 174 6.09 -3.60 1.38
N ILE A 175 5.97 -2.34 1.02
CA ILE A 175 4.70 -1.59 1.01
C ILE A 175 4.41 -1.12 -0.42
N THR A 176 3.22 -1.45 -0.94
CA THR A 176 2.71 -0.88 -2.19
C THR A 176 1.60 0.12 -1.86
N GLY A 177 1.82 1.40 -2.18
CA GLY A 177 0.85 2.48 -2.02
C GLY A 177 0.06 2.72 -3.31
N LEU A 178 -1.25 2.54 -3.26
CA LEU A 178 -2.15 2.76 -4.39
C LEU A 178 -2.80 4.13 -4.24
N ASP A 179 -2.26 5.11 -4.94
CA ASP A 179 -2.63 6.54 -4.91
C ASP A 179 -2.80 7.07 -3.47
N PRO A 180 -1.72 7.12 -2.67
CA PRO A 180 -1.78 7.52 -1.27
C PRO A 180 -2.49 8.85 -1.07
N ALA A 181 -3.31 8.98 -0.03
CA ALA A 181 -4.11 10.18 0.23
C ALA A 181 -3.25 11.45 0.35
N GLY A 182 -3.63 12.50 -0.38
CA GLY A 182 -2.94 13.81 -0.40
C GLY A 182 -3.46 14.81 0.62
N PRO A 183 -4.79 15.04 0.74
CA PRO A 183 -5.33 16.07 1.62
C PRO A 183 -4.94 15.84 3.09
N GLY A 184 -4.27 16.86 3.68
CA GLY A 184 -3.71 16.78 5.03
C GLY A 184 -2.29 16.21 5.11
N PHE A 185 -1.91 15.29 4.22
CA PHE A 185 -0.62 14.60 4.25
C PHE A 185 0.45 15.30 3.42
N ASN A 186 0.09 16.10 2.45
CA ASN A 186 1.06 16.87 1.66
C ASN A 186 1.82 17.93 2.47
N LEU A 187 1.31 18.36 3.62
CA LEU A 187 1.88 19.48 4.38
C LEU A 187 1.81 19.35 5.91
N LEU A 188 0.83 18.65 6.47
CA LEU A 188 0.50 18.75 7.90
C LEU A 188 0.72 17.44 8.67
N ILE A 189 0.49 16.31 8.06
CA ILE A 189 0.60 14.99 8.65
C ILE A 189 1.73 14.26 7.94
N GLU A 190 2.49 13.49 8.69
CA GLU A 190 3.53 12.63 8.13
C GLU A 190 2.90 11.59 7.19
N ASN A 191 3.55 11.35 6.05
CA ASN A 191 3.08 10.44 5.00
C ASN A 191 3.94 9.19 4.90
N LEU A 192 3.43 8.19 4.17
CA LEU A 192 4.20 7.05 3.72
C LEU A 192 5.44 7.52 2.96
N GLY A 193 6.60 7.00 3.32
CA GLY A 193 7.84 7.38 2.68
C GLY A 193 9.03 6.49 3.02
N SER A 194 10.16 6.80 2.40
CA SER A 194 11.41 6.06 2.56
C SER A 194 11.75 5.81 4.03
N GLY A 195 12.06 4.55 4.34
CA GLY A 195 12.36 4.09 5.69
C GLY A 195 11.17 3.48 6.46
N ASP A 196 9.96 3.51 5.90
CA ASP A 196 8.80 2.84 6.48
C ASP A 196 8.75 1.35 6.13
N ALA A 197 9.48 0.95 5.08
CA ALA A 197 9.69 -0.43 4.66
C ALA A 197 11.07 -0.58 4.01
N GLU A 198 11.49 -1.82 3.72
CA GLU A 198 12.72 -2.07 2.95
C GLU A 198 12.57 -1.66 1.49
N PHE A 199 11.34 -1.76 0.96
CA PHE A 199 11.00 -1.32 -0.38
C PHE A 199 9.57 -0.75 -0.41
N ILE A 200 9.43 0.42 -1.05
CA ILE A 200 8.14 1.10 -1.21
C ILE A 200 7.93 1.42 -2.69
N ASP A 201 6.85 0.89 -3.27
CA ASP A 201 6.40 1.25 -4.61
C ASP A 201 5.04 1.94 -4.56
N ILE A 202 4.90 3.05 -5.30
CA ILE A 202 3.70 3.87 -5.30
C ILE A 202 3.15 4.00 -6.72
N ILE A 203 1.85 3.83 -6.89
CA ILE A 203 1.13 4.07 -8.14
C ILE A 203 0.28 5.34 -7.97
N HIS A 204 0.67 6.43 -8.63
CA HIS A 204 -0.03 7.70 -8.62
C HIS A 204 -1.05 7.76 -9.76
N THR A 205 -2.31 8.10 -9.45
CA THR A 205 -3.37 8.20 -10.48
C THR A 205 -4.25 9.44 -10.34
N ASP A 206 -4.25 10.10 -9.18
CA ASP A 206 -5.04 11.32 -8.93
C ASP A 206 -4.26 12.36 -8.11
N ALA A 207 -2.95 12.45 -8.34
CA ALA A 207 -2.06 13.35 -7.63
C ALA A 207 -2.53 14.81 -7.71
N GLY A 208 -2.57 15.47 -6.54
CA GLY A 208 -2.96 16.87 -6.41
C GLY A 208 -4.45 17.10 -6.16
N VAL A 209 -5.30 16.06 -6.21
CA VAL A 209 -6.70 16.14 -5.79
C VAL A 209 -6.95 15.20 -4.62
N TYR A 210 -7.21 13.89 -4.85
CA TYR A 210 -7.32 12.93 -3.77
C TYR A 210 -5.98 12.27 -3.43
N GLY A 211 -5.11 12.07 -4.42
CA GLY A 211 -3.77 11.52 -4.25
C GLY A 211 -2.72 12.56 -3.86
N THR A 212 -1.66 12.08 -3.22
CA THR A 212 -0.49 12.89 -2.87
C THR A 212 0.31 13.33 -4.11
N ILE A 213 0.90 14.54 -4.03
CA ILE A 213 1.87 15.04 -5.02
C ILE A 213 3.32 14.63 -4.69
N ILE A 214 3.53 13.92 -3.59
CA ILE A 214 4.86 13.60 -3.08
C ILE A 214 5.30 12.23 -3.64
N SER A 215 6.42 12.22 -4.36
CA SER A 215 7.11 11.01 -4.81
C SER A 215 7.95 10.45 -3.66
N SER A 216 7.32 9.73 -2.74
CA SER A 216 7.96 9.29 -1.49
C SER A 216 8.35 7.80 -1.46
N GLY A 217 8.01 7.03 -2.50
CA GLY A 217 8.44 5.65 -2.66
C GLY A 217 9.86 5.52 -3.22
N ASP A 218 10.48 4.35 -3.04
CA ASP A 218 11.71 4.00 -3.76
C ASP A 218 11.45 3.96 -5.27
N VAL A 219 10.27 3.47 -5.65
CA VAL A 219 9.74 3.53 -7.01
C VAL A 219 8.41 4.27 -7.02
N ASN A 220 8.27 5.23 -7.94
CA ASN A 220 7.02 5.93 -8.18
C ASN A 220 6.58 5.74 -9.63
N PHE A 221 5.38 5.21 -9.83
CA PHE A 221 4.76 5.04 -11.14
C PHE A 221 3.73 6.14 -11.40
N PHE A 222 3.79 6.70 -12.61
CA PHE A 222 2.89 7.75 -13.06
C PHE A 222 2.16 7.33 -14.35
N PRO A 223 1.20 6.39 -14.28
CA PRO A 223 0.37 6.07 -15.42
C PRO A 223 -0.37 7.33 -15.89
N ASN A 224 -0.22 7.65 -17.19
CA ASN A 224 -0.83 8.82 -17.84
C ASN A 224 -0.49 10.16 -17.13
N GLY A 225 0.70 10.25 -16.56
CA GLY A 225 1.17 11.42 -15.80
C GLY A 225 0.80 11.40 -14.31
N GLY A 226 0.13 10.38 -13.81
CA GLY A 226 -0.17 10.21 -12.39
C GLY A 226 -1.24 11.16 -11.83
N THR A 227 -1.92 11.92 -12.68
CA THR A 227 -2.92 12.93 -12.29
C THR A 227 -4.30 12.62 -12.89
N ARG A 228 -5.35 13.32 -12.41
CA ARG A 228 -6.62 13.27 -13.12
C ARG A 228 -6.59 14.14 -14.39
N LEU A 229 -7.30 13.80 -15.48
CA LEU A 229 -8.20 12.67 -15.60
C LEU A 229 -7.44 11.47 -16.17
N GLN A 230 -7.55 10.34 -15.51
CA GLN A 230 -7.07 9.10 -16.09
C GLN A 230 -7.93 8.70 -17.29
N PRO A 231 -7.40 7.99 -18.31
CA PRO A 231 -8.19 7.56 -19.46
C PRO A 231 -9.49 6.85 -19.06
N GLY A 232 -10.59 7.23 -19.72
CA GLY A 232 -11.92 6.70 -19.43
C GLY A 232 -12.62 7.29 -18.20
N CYS A 233 -11.97 8.22 -17.47
CA CYS A 233 -12.58 8.98 -16.39
C CYS A 233 -13.05 10.35 -16.86
N ASN A 234 -14.14 10.86 -16.28
CA ASN A 234 -14.72 12.17 -16.59
C ASN A 234 -14.75 13.07 -15.36
N LEU A 235 -14.84 14.37 -15.56
CA LEU A 235 -15.16 15.30 -14.47
C LEU A 235 -16.56 15.01 -13.95
N SER A 236 -16.71 14.97 -12.65
CA SER A 236 -17.97 14.67 -11.98
C SER A 236 -18.20 15.54 -10.75
N VAL A 237 -19.31 15.30 -10.05
CA VAL A 237 -19.64 16.01 -8.81
C VAL A 237 -18.64 15.58 -7.72
N PRO A 238 -18.00 16.53 -7.01
CA PRO A 238 -17.04 16.20 -5.96
C PRO A 238 -17.58 15.18 -4.96
N PHE A 239 -16.73 14.21 -4.61
CA PHE A 239 -17.02 13.10 -3.69
C PHE A 239 -18.08 12.11 -4.18
N SER A 240 -18.47 12.11 -5.45
CA SER A 240 -19.25 11.02 -6.06
C SER A 240 -18.34 9.87 -6.47
N ASP A 241 -18.90 8.67 -6.67
CA ASP A 241 -18.15 7.51 -7.17
C ASP A 241 -17.43 7.80 -8.50
N ASP A 242 -18.09 8.56 -9.40
CA ASP A 242 -17.48 8.98 -10.67
C ASP A 242 -16.33 9.97 -10.48
N ASP A 243 -16.36 10.80 -9.44
CA ASP A 243 -15.27 11.76 -9.14
C ASP A 243 -14.03 11.03 -8.60
N PHE A 244 -14.22 9.89 -7.92
CA PHE A 244 -13.13 9.02 -7.50
C PHE A 244 -12.55 8.16 -8.63
N CYS A 245 -13.08 8.20 -9.85
CA CYS A 245 -12.65 7.36 -10.96
C CYS A 245 -11.14 7.33 -11.15
N SER A 246 -10.47 8.48 -11.21
CA SER A 246 -9.00 8.55 -11.37
C SER A 246 -8.27 7.98 -10.17
N HIS A 247 -8.74 8.27 -8.95
CA HIS A 247 -8.21 7.73 -7.69
C HIS A 247 -8.32 6.19 -7.64
N HIS A 248 -9.45 5.67 -8.10
CA HIS A 248 -9.71 4.23 -8.17
C HIS A 248 -8.89 3.49 -9.24
N ARG A 249 -8.34 4.17 -10.26
CA ARG A 249 -7.48 3.54 -11.26
C ARG A 249 -6.26 2.87 -10.62
N SER A 250 -5.76 3.36 -9.52
CA SER A 250 -4.60 2.80 -8.83
C SER A 250 -4.81 1.33 -8.43
N TRP A 251 -5.91 1.03 -7.74
CA TRP A 251 -6.24 -0.35 -7.35
C TRP A 251 -6.73 -1.20 -8.53
N GLN A 252 -7.38 -0.59 -9.54
CA GLN A 252 -7.78 -1.30 -10.77
C GLN A 252 -6.55 -1.80 -11.55
N TYR A 253 -5.54 -0.94 -11.72
CA TYR A 253 -4.28 -1.33 -12.37
C TYR A 253 -3.54 -2.38 -11.55
N PHE A 254 -3.47 -2.20 -10.23
CA PHE A 254 -2.84 -3.20 -9.37
C PHE A 254 -3.55 -4.55 -9.45
N THR A 255 -4.88 -4.58 -9.41
CA THR A 255 -5.67 -5.82 -9.54
C THR A 255 -5.39 -6.52 -10.88
N GLU A 256 -5.34 -5.78 -12.00
CA GLU A 256 -5.02 -6.37 -13.31
C GLU A 256 -3.59 -6.94 -13.33
N SER A 257 -2.64 -6.31 -12.61
CA SER A 257 -1.27 -6.82 -12.50
C SER A 257 -1.16 -8.14 -11.72
N LEU A 258 -2.13 -8.47 -10.86
CA LEU A 258 -2.22 -9.78 -10.19
C LEU A 258 -2.54 -10.91 -11.18
N GLU A 259 -3.28 -10.61 -12.24
CA GLU A 259 -3.65 -11.58 -13.28
C GLU A 259 -2.63 -11.64 -14.42
N SER A 260 -2.01 -10.50 -14.76
CA SER A 260 -1.04 -10.36 -15.84
C SER A 260 0.12 -9.49 -15.37
N GLU A 261 1.17 -10.13 -14.88
CA GLU A 261 2.31 -9.47 -14.24
C GLU A 261 3.07 -8.51 -15.18
N ASP A 262 2.96 -8.71 -16.50
CA ASP A 262 3.55 -7.87 -17.54
C ASP A 262 2.56 -6.88 -18.19
N ALA A 263 1.36 -6.70 -17.62
CA ALA A 263 0.33 -5.83 -18.18
C ALA A 263 0.78 -4.37 -18.29
N PHE A 264 1.53 -3.90 -17.30
CA PHE A 264 1.98 -2.52 -17.19
C PHE A 264 3.49 -2.45 -17.18
N VAL A 265 4.08 -1.85 -18.20
CA VAL A 265 5.53 -1.61 -18.28
C VAL A 265 5.78 -0.12 -18.30
N GLY A 266 6.52 0.39 -17.31
CA GLY A 266 6.90 1.80 -17.20
C GLY A 266 8.32 2.03 -17.69
N ARG A 267 8.57 3.20 -18.29
CA ARG A 267 9.88 3.71 -18.68
C ARG A 267 10.34 4.75 -17.68
N GLU A 268 11.58 4.64 -17.23
CA GLU A 268 12.22 5.67 -16.41
C GLU A 268 12.34 6.98 -17.23
N CYS A 269 11.86 8.08 -16.65
CA CYS A 269 11.90 9.39 -17.26
C CYS A 269 11.90 10.49 -16.19
N SER A 270 12.46 11.64 -16.48
CA SER A 270 12.56 12.77 -15.55
C SER A 270 11.25 13.57 -15.42
N SER A 271 10.27 13.36 -16.30
CA SER A 271 8.95 13.99 -16.23
C SER A 271 7.98 13.37 -17.23
N TYR A 272 6.67 13.57 -16.99
CA TYR A 272 5.64 13.19 -17.96
C TYR A 272 5.75 13.94 -19.29
N SER A 273 6.14 15.23 -19.26
CA SER A 273 6.37 16.00 -20.49
C SER A 273 7.47 15.37 -21.35
N ASN A 274 8.58 14.96 -20.73
CA ASN A 274 9.64 14.29 -21.48
C ASN A 274 9.19 12.92 -22.00
N PHE A 275 8.40 12.19 -21.22
CA PHE A 275 7.80 10.92 -21.67
C PHE A 275 6.91 11.12 -22.90
N THR A 276 6.00 12.11 -22.89
CA THR A 276 5.09 12.38 -24.03
C THR A 276 5.82 12.87 -25.29
N LEU A 277 6.96 13.51 -25.14
CA LEU A 277 7.81 13.98 -26.24
C LEU A 277 8.82 12.93 -26.73
N GLY A 278 8.91 11.77 -26.07
CA GLY A 278 9.91 10.74 -26.36
C GLY A 278 11.34 11.16 -25.99
N LEU A 279 11.49 12.07 -25.04
CA LEU A 279 12.75 12.67 -24.57
C LEU A 279 13.27 12.07 -23.25
N CYS A 280 12.90 10.84 -22.94
CA CYS A 280 13.44 10.16 -21.76
C CYS A 280 14.92 9.80 -22.00
N ASP A 281 15.79 10.19 -21.07
CA ASP A 281 17.23 9.94 -21.17
C ASP A 281 17.59 8.48 -20.86
N SER A 282 16.72 7.75 -20.16
CA SER A 282 16.91 6.35 -19.76
C SER A 282 16.14 5.40 -20.66
N ASN A 283 16.73 4.22 -20.90
CA ASN A 283 16.06 3.07 -21.51
C ASN A 283 15.62 2.03 -20.46
N THR A 284 15.81 2.31 -19.18
CA THR A 284 15.37 1.43 -18.09
C THR A 284 13.86 1.29 -18.13
N THR A 285 13.38 0.05 -18.08
CA THR A 285 11.97 -0.28 -18.03
C THR A 285 11.73 -1.32 -16.95
N ILE A 286 10.65 -1.16 -16.19
CA ILE A 286 10.22 -2.14 -15.18
C ILE A 286 8.71 -2.35 -15.25
N VAL A 287 8.25 -3.48 -14.73
CA VAL A 287 6.81 -3.73 -14.57
C VAL A 287 6.26 -2.99 -13.36
N MET A 288 5.05 -2.47 -13.46
CA MET A 288 4.30 -1.82 -12.39
C MET A 288 3.29 -2.80 -11.79
N GLY A 289 3.15 -2.77 -10.47
CA GLY A 289 2.13 -3.52 -9.73
C GLY A 289 2.71 -4.72 -8.99
N PHE A 290 2.04 -5.86 -9.02
CA PHE A 290 2.41 -7.02 -8.21
C PHE A 290 3.87 -7.46 -8.40
N ALA A 291 4.34 -7.56 -9.64
CA ALA A 291 5.68 -8.03 -9.99
C ALA A 291 6.76 -6.93 -10.06
N THR A 292 6.51 -5.74 -9.49
CA THR A 292 7.53 -4.68 -9.43
C THR A 292 8.81 -5.20 -8.75
N PRO A 293 10.00 -5.08 -9.40
CA PRO A 293 11.25 -5.54 -8.80
C PRO A 293 11.61 -4.73 -7.56
N THR A 294 11.82 -5.39 -6.41
CA THR A 294 12.16 -4.72 -5.14
C THR A 294 13.57 -4.14 -5.07
N THR A 295 14.35 -4.28 -6.13
CA THR A 295 15.67 -3.67 -6.29
C THR A 295 15.65 -2.41 -7.17
N ALA A 296 14.48 -2.05 -7.70
CA ALA A 296 14.31 -0.88 -8.55
C ALA A 296 14.23 0.41 -7.73
N SER A 297 14.54 1.54 -8.38
CA SER A 297 14.35 2.87 -7.81
C SER A 297 14.11 3.89 -8.94
N GLY A 298 13.41 4.97 -8.63
CA GLY A 298 13.18 6.06 -9.57
C GLY A 298 11.72 6.30 -9.96
N GLU A 299 11.51 7.14 -10.97
CA GLU A 299 10.20 7.53 -11.48
C GLU A 299 9.94 6.91 -12.85
N PHE A 300 8.80 6.24 -12.99
CA PHE A 300 8.44 5.51 -14.19
C PHE A 300 7.11 5.97 -14.75
N TYR A 301 7.09 6.25 -16.04
CA TYR A 301 5.93 6.73 -16.78
C TYR A 301 5.47 5.68 -17.78
N LEU A 302 4.17 5.58 -17.95
CA LEU A 302 3.52 4.67 -18.88
C LEU A 302 2.16 5.20 -19.31
N GLN A 303 1.67 4.69 -20.43
CA GLN A 303 0.31 4.96 -20.89
C GLN A 303 -0.57 3.71 -20.75
N THR A 304 -1.82 3.90 -20.32
CA THR A 304 -2.82 2.83 -20.16
C THR A 304 -4.01 3.04 -21.10
N ASN A 305 -4.86 2.01 -21.23
CA ASN A 305 -6.15 2.12 -21.88
C ASN A 305 -7.19 2.77 -20.96
N GLY A 306 -8.28 3.28 -21.53
CA GLY A 306 -9.40 3.88 -20.80
C GLY A 306 -10.39 2.88 -20.21
N ALA A 307 -10.30 1.60 -20.60
CA ALA A 307 -11.13 0.50 -20.13
C ALA A 307 -10.29 -0.78 -20.00
N SER A 308 -10.76 -1.73 -19.16
CA SER A 308 -10.09 -3.04 -19.01
C SER A 308 -10.16 -3.85 -20.32
N PRO A 309 -9.05 -4.51 -20.69
CA PRO A 309 -7.76 -4.51 -20.00
C PRO A 309 -7.05 -3.16 -20.13
N TYR A 310 -6.65 -2.60 -18.97
CA TYR A 310 -5.99 -1.29 -18.91
C TYR A 310 -4.54 -1.34 -19.38
N GLY A 311 -3.87 -2.44 -19.12
CA GLY A 311 -2.46 -2.64 -19.44
C GLY A 311 -2.19 -2.66 -20.94
N ARG A 312 -1.13 -1.99 -21.37
CA ARG A 312 -0.68 -1.93 -22.76
C ARG A 312 0.65 -2.65 -23.00
N LYS A 313 1.17 -3.31 -21.97
CA LYS A 313 2.50 -3.94 -22.02
C LYS A 313 3.54 -2.97 -22.60
N ASN A 314 4.42 -3.43 -23.47
CA ASN A 314 5.43 -2.59 -24.12
C ASN A 314 4.85 -1.43 -24.98
N ALA A 315 3.59 -1.52 -25.44
CA ALA A 315 2.97 -0.39 -26.14
C ALA A 315 2.73 0.80 -25.21
N GLY A 316 2.64 0.59 -23.89
CA GLY A 316 2.54 1.64 -22.88
C GLY A 316 3.84 2.44 -22.66
N LEU A 317 4.98 1.99 -23.17
CA LEU A 317 6.28 2.67 -23.07
C LEU A 317 6.40 3.90 -23.96
N THR A 318 5.45 4.12 -24.85
CA THR A 318 5.44 5.24 -25.80
C THR A 318 4.09 5.93 -25.73
N TYR A 319 4.11 7.26 -25.67
CA TYR A 319 2.91 8.05 -25.66
C TYR A 319 2.22 8.01 -27.04
N ASP A 320 0.93 7.78 -27.04
CA ASP A 320 0.06 7.77 -28.22
C ASP A 320 -1.07 8.77 -27.99
N SER A 321 -1.06 9.89 -28.72
CA SER A 321 -2.05 10.96 -28.57
C SER A 321 -3.45 10.61 -29.07
N SER A 322 -3.64 9.43 -29.66
CA SER A 322 -4.94 8.96 -30.14
C SER A 322 -5.76 8.21 -29.08
N ILE A 323 -5.20 8.02 -27.88
CA ILE A 323 -5.78 7.26 -26.77
C ILE A 323 -6.13 8.17 -25.60
#